data_e20d7ec1b80806a5fe85bf22ca360ed7
#
_entry.id   e20d7ec1b80806a5fe85bf22ca360ed7
#
_cell.length_a   1.000
_cell.length_b   1.000
_cell.length_c   1.000
_cell.angle_alpha   90.00
_cell.angle_beta   90.00
_cell.angle_gamma   90.00
#
_symmetry.space_group_name_H-M   'P 1'
#
loop_
_entity.id
_entity.type
_entity.pdbx_description
1 polymer ?
#
loop_
_entity_poly.entity_id
_entity_poly.type
_entity_poly.pdbx_seq_one_letter_code
_entity_poly.pdbx_strand_id
1 'polypeptide(L)'
;MIQELNRFIEYVETHLQEELRLDRAAKELGISEYHLKRTFSFIAGISVSDYVRFRRLACANADLVSGQSVTHVAFAYGYQSLEGFSRAFREWSGHLPSEVFKSGFQKSYPRLSFYIDVRGGNSMEFKIEKKDAFNLVGVHEAVPIQFEGKNEAIQRLAQSITAQQRHEMHQMGDLYPYQVLNASYDFDQGRMEEQGMMTHLIGFATTKENNHADLQHVSVAAHTWAVFPNEGIFPDVLQDTWARIYSEWLPSSGYELAEAPEISFTRYEEGAAQLYSEIWLAVRKK
;
A
#
# COMPACT_ATOMS: atom_id res chain seq x y z
N MET A 1 -5.12 -15.93 -5.61
CA MET A 1 -4.21 -14.80 -5.28
C MET A 1 -2.75 -15.24 -5.10
N ILE A 2 -2.35 -16.15 -4.20
CA ILE A 2 -0.93 -16.61 -4.12
C ILE A 2 -0.44 -17.23 -5.43
N GLN A 3 -1.28 -18.04 -6.08
CA GLN A 3 -0.94 -18.58 -7.40
C GLN A 3 -0.80 -17.48 -8.45
N GLU A 4 -1.66 -16.47 -8.43
CA GLU A 4 -1.59 -15.33 -9.32
C GLU A 4 -0.33 -14.49 -9.05
N LEU A 5 0.04 -14.25 -7.79
CA LEU A 5 1.30 -13.59 -7.45
C LEU A 5 2.51 -14.39 -7.95
N ASN A 6 2.51 -15.71 -7.80
CA ASN A 6 3.59 -16.54 -8.34
C ASN A 6 3.62 -16.53 -9.88
N ARG A 7 2.47 -16.51 -10.56
CA ARG A 7 2.39 -16.31 -12.02
C ARG A 7 2.90 -14.92 -12.42
N PHE A 8 2.59 -13.90 -11.61
CA PHE A 8 3.12 -12.56 -11.83
C PHE A 8 4.65 -12.53 -11.69
N ILE A 9 5.22 -13.18 -10.67
CA ILE A 9 6.68 -13.33 -10.56
C ILE A 9 7.26 -14.01 -11.80
N GLU A 10 6.63 -15.09 -12.28
CA GLU A 10 7.05 -15.76 -13.53
C GLU A 10 7.06 -14.81 -14.72
N TYR A 11 5.98 -14.03 -14.87
CA TYR A 11 5.90 -13.02 -15.91
C TYR A 11 7.04 -11.99 -15.80
N VAL A 12 7.31 -11.46 -14.61
CA VAL A 12 8.42 -10.53 -14.37
C VAL A 12 9.76 -11.15 -14.75
N GLU A 13 10.05 -12.37 -14.29
CA GLU A 13 11.33 -13.05 -14.53
C GLU A 13 11.57 -13.33 -16.02
N THR A 14 10.52 -13.61 -16.78
CA THR A 14 10.63 -13.86 -18.22
C THR A 14 10.75 -12.58 -19.05
N HIS A 15 10.43 -11.40 -18.47
CA HIS A 15 10.44 -10.11 -19.16
C HIS A 15 11.44 -9.09 -18.57
N LEU A 16 12.45 -9.54 -17.81
CA LEU A 16 13.42 -8.63 -17.17
C LEU A 16 14.18 -7.76 -18.17
N GLN A 17 14.42 -8.26 -19.38
CA GLN A 17 15.12 -7.52 -20.45
C GLN A 17 14.17 -6.80 -21.43
N GLU A 18 12.87 -6.85 -21.17
CA GLU A 18 11.86 -6.24 -22.02
C GLU A 18 11.13 -5.10 -21.29
N GLU A 19 10.26 -4.40 -22.03
CA GLU A 19 9.34 -3.44 -21.41
C GLU A 19 8.25 -4.20 -20.62
N LEU A 20 8.26 -4.01 -19.33
CA LEU A 20 7.30 -4.67 -18.43
C LEU A 20 5.94 -3.97 -18.50
N ARG A 21 4.95 -4.64 -19.04
CA ARG A 21 3.57 -4.17 -19.18
C ARG A 21 2.71 -4.70 -18.04
N LEU A 22 2.66 -3.96 -16.92
CA LEU A 22 1.91 -4.36 -15.73
C LEU A 22 0.40 -4.41 -15.96
N ASP A 23 -0.12 -3.56 -16.84
CA ASP A 23 -1.50 -3.60 -17.31
C ASP A 23 -1.86 -4.94 -17.98
N ARG A 24 -0.96 -5.47 -18.79
CA ARG A 24 -1.11 -6.79 -19.43
C ARG A 24 -1.06 -7.91 -18.41
N ALA A 25 -0.05 -7.91 -17.56
CA ALA A 25 0.10 -8.92 -16.51
C ALA A 25 -1.15 -8.99 -15.62
N ALA A 26 -1.65 -7.83 -15.16
CA ALA A 26 -2.84 -7.75 -14.34
C ALA A 26 -4.09 -8.30 -15.07
N LYS A 27 -4.25 -7.95 -16.37
CA LYS A 27 -5.35 -8.44 -17.19
C LYS A 27 -5.32 -9.97 -17.37
N GLU A 28 -4.14 -10.56 -17.57
CA GLU A 28 -3.99 -12.02 -17.66
C GLU A 28 -4.31 -12.74 -16.35
N LEU A 29 -4.10 -12.06 -15.23
CA LEU A 29 -4.41 -12.54 -13.89
C LEU A 29 -5.88 -12.30 -13.50
N GLY A 30 -6.65 -11.57 -14.33
CA GLY A 30 -8.04 -11.24 -14.06
C GLY A 30 -8.27 -10.23 -12.93
N ILE A 31 -7.27 -9.39 -12.65
CA ILE A 31 -7.32 -8.35 -11.60
C ILE A 31 -6.93 -6.99 -12.17
N SER A 32 -7.25 -5.91 -11.45
CA SER A 32 -6.77 -4.57 -11.84
C SER A 32 -5.27 -4.41 -11.54
N GLU A 33 -4.59 -3.56 -12.32
CA GLU A 33 -3.18 -3.23 -12.07
C GLU A 33 -2.98 -2.64 -10.66
N TYR A 34 -3.91 -1.79 -10.24
CA TYR A 34 -3.95 -1.23 -8.89
C TYR A 34 -3.97 -2.33 -7.82
N HIS A 35 -4.88 -3.30 -7.97
CA HIS A 35 -4.99 -4.42 -7.05
C HIS A 35 -3.71 -5.28 -7.01
N LEU A 36 -3.14 -5.56 -8.20
CA LEU A 36 -1.89 -6.32 -8.31
C LEU A 36 -0.75 -5.64 -7.55
N LYS A 37 -0.49 -4.36 -7.85
CA LYS A 37 0.59 -3.58 -7.23
C LYS A 37 0.44 -3.53 -5.71
N ARG A 38 -0.77 -3.21 -5.24
CA ARG A 38 -1.04 -3.08 -3.81
C ARG A 38 -0.86 -4.39 -3.06
N THR A 39 -1.45 -5.46 -3.58
CA THR A 39 -1.35 -6.78 -2.95
C THR A 39 0.10 -7.28 -2.94
N PHE A 40 0.80 -7.07 -4.07
CA PHE A 40 2.21 -7.43 -4.15
C PHE A 40 3.04 -6.70 -3.10
N SER A 41 2.96 -5.36 -3.05
CA SER A 41 3.77 -4.57 -2.12
C SER A 41 3.48 -4.93 -0.67
N PHE A 42 2.22 -5.19 -0.35
CA PHE A 42 1.83 -5.53 1.01
C PHE A 42 2.34 -6.91 1.45
N ILE A 43 2.32 -7.89 0.55
CA ILE A 43 2.76 -9.26 0.87
C ILE A 43 4.29 -9.39 0.75
N ALA A 44 4.89 -8.72 -0.23
CA ALA A 44 6.33 -8.81 -0.49
C ALA A 44 7.16 -7.86 0.38
N GLY A 45 6.55 -6.84 1.01
CA GLY A 45 7.25 -5.81 1.75
C GLY A 45 8.07 -4.84 0.87
N ILE A 46 7.93 -4.92 -0.45
CA ILE A 46 8.60 -4.05 -1.42
C ILE A 46 7.67 -3.75 -2.59
N SER A 47 7.93 -2.66 -3.30
CA SER A 47 7.19 -2.35 -4.52
C SER A 47 7.51 -3.30 -5.68
N VAL A 48 6.58 -3.41 -6.64
CA VAL A 48 6.83 -4.13 -7.90
C VAL A 48 8.03 -3.53 -8.64
N SER A 49 8.14 -2.21 -8.68
CA SER A 49 9.23 -1.49 -9.38
C SER A 49 10.59 -1.77 -8.74
N ASP A 50 10.66 -1.77 -7.41
CA ASP A 50 11.89 -2.10 -6.69
C ASP A 50 12.28 -3.56 -6.88
N TYR A 51 11.30 -4.47 -6.82
CA TYR A 51 11.57 -5.87 -7.12
C TYR A 51 12.18 -6.05 -8.51
N VAL A 52 11.54 -5.47 -9.53
CA VAL A 52 12.05 -5.52 -10.93
C VAL A 52 13.44 -4.90 -11.03
N ARG A 53 13.65 -3.73 -10.41
CA ARG A 53 14.95 -3.05 -10.39
C ARG A 53 16.04 -3.93 -9.78
N PHE A 54 15.78 -4.52 -8.62
CA PHE A 54 16.78 -5.38 -7.94
C PHE A 54 17.05 -6.67 -8.71
N ARG A 55 16.01 -7.28 -9.31
CA ARG A 55 16.19 -8.45 -10.15
C ARG A 55 17.02 -8.13 -11.39
N ARG A 56 16.72 -7.02 -12.08
CA ARG A 56 17.51 -6.53 -13.22
C ARG A 56 18.97 -6.30 -12.85
N LEU A 57 19.24 -5.63 -11.74
CA LEU A 57 20.61 -5.37 -11.27
C LEU A 57 21.35 -6.67 -10.90
N ALA A 58 20.66 -7.63 -10.30
CA ALA A 58 21.27 -8.93 -9.96
C ALA A 58 21.60 -9.75 -11.21
N CYS A 59 20.70 -9.79 -12.20
CA CYS A 59 20.98 -10.45 -13.48
C CYS A 59 22.08 -9.72 -14.27
N ALA A 60 22.06 -8.38 -14.28
CA ALA A 60 23.11 -7.56 -14.88
C ALA A 60 24.49 -7.83 -14.23
N ASN A 61 24.54 -8.03 -12.91
CA ASN A 61 25.78 -8.39 -12.22
C ASN A 61 26.33 -9.74 -12.72
N ALA A 62 25.47 -10.74 -12.88
CA ALA A 62 25.90 -12.05 -13.42
C ALA A 62 26.44 -11.93 -14.84
N ASP A 63 25.78 -11.15 -15.70
CA ASP A 63 26.21 -10.89 -17.07
C ASP A 63 27.55 -10.14 -17.14
N LEU A 64 27.77 -9.15 -16.26
CA LEU A 64 29.05 -8.44 -16.15
C LEU A 64 30.18 -9.36 -15.69
N VAL A 65 29.93 -10.24 -14.72
CA VAL A 65 30.89 -11.26 -14.27
C VAL A 65 31.23 -12.24 -15.37
N SER A 66 30.28 -12.59 -16.24
CA SER A 66 30.49 -13.43 -17.42
C SER A 66 31.30 -12.75 -18.53
N GLY A 67 31.61 -11.45 -18.40
CA GLY A 67 32.46 -10.71 -19.33
C GLY A 67 31.65 -9.92 -20.37
N GLN A 68 30.34 -9.79 -20.26
CA GLN A 68 29.58 -8.92 -21.15
C GLN A 68 29.95 -7.43 -20.95
N SER A 69 29.88 -6.65 -22.00
CA SER A 69 30.23 -5.23 -21.92
C SER A 69 29.21 -4.43 -21.12
N VAL A 70 29.66 -3.46 -20.34
CA VAL A 70 28.79 -2.58 -19.52
C VAL A 70 27.71 -1.91 -20.36
N THR A 71 28.08 -1.49 -21.58
CA THR A 71 27.13 -0.86 -22.52
C THR A 71 26.01 -1.82 -22.91
N HIS A 72 26.36 -3.04 -23.30
CA HIS A 72 25.36 -4.05 -23.68
C HIS A 72 24.43 -4.37 -22.53
N VAL A 73 24.98 -4.64 -21.34
CA VAL A 73 24.22 -4.98 -20.14
C VAL A 73 23.28 -3.84 -19.73
N ALA A 74 23.75 -2.58 -19.74
CA ALA A 74 22.93 -1.44 -19.40
C ALA A 74 21.64 -1.35 -20.25
N PHE A 75 21.79 -1.44 -21.57
CA PHE A 75 20.64 -1.35 -22.49
C PHE A 75 19.77 -2.61 -22.46
N ALA A 76 20.37 -3.80 -22.31
CA ALA A 76 19.62 -5.06 -22.20
C ALA A 76 18.67 -5.07 -21.00
N TYR A 77 19.02 -4.42 -19.88
CA TYR A 77 18.19 -4.32 -18.70
C TYR A 77 17.35 -3.02 -18.63
N GLY A 78 17.20 -2.33 -19.78
CA GLY A 78 16.22 -1.25 -19.95
C GLY A 78 16.67 0.12 -19.45
N TYR A 79 17.96 0.33 -19.18
CA TYR A 79 18.49 1.64 -18.85
C TYR A 79 18.68 2.49 -20.12
N GLN A 80 18.32 3.77 -20.03
CA GLN A 80 18.40 4.71 -21.16
C GLN A 80 19.80 5.33 -21.32
N SER A 81 20.67 5.22 -20.31
CA SER A 81 22.03 5.72 -20.34
C SER A 81 22.97 4.90 -19.46
N LEU A 82 24.28 4.92 -19.82
CA LEU A 82 25.33 4.28 -19.03
C LEU A 82 25.50 4.91 -17.64
N GLU A 83 25.33 6.22 -17.55
CA GLU A 83 25.43 6.97 -16.29
C GLU A 83 24.31 6.58 -15.35
N GLY A 84 23.08 6.46 -15.85
CA GLY A 84 21.91 6.02 -15.09
C GLY A 84 22.09 4.60 -14.56
N PHE A 85 22.56 3.68 -15.43
CA PHE A 85 22.88 2.33 -15.03
C PHE A 85 24.00 2.28 -13.98
N SER A 86 25.12 2.97 -14.23
CA SER A 86 26.28 2.95 -13.34
C SER A 86 25.96 3.49 -11.95
N ARG A 87 25.13 4.53 -11.87
CA ARG A 87 24.65 5.08 -10.60
C ARG A 87 23.76 4.08 -9.86
N ALA A 88 22.74 3.53 -10.51
CA ALA A 88 21.83 2.55 -9.91
C ALA A 88 22.58 1.27 -9.48
N PHE A 89 23.50 0.80 -10.30
CA PHE A 89 24.30 -0.37 -9.99
C PHE A 89 25.23 -0.14 -8.81
N ARG A 90 25.91 1.02 -8.75
CA ARG A 90 26.79 1.39 -7.64
C ARG A 90 26.01 1.58 -6.34
N GLU A 91 24.85 2.21 -6.41
CA GLU A 91 23.97 2.37 -5.25
C GLU A 91 23.55 1.01 -4.68
N TRP A 92 23.16 0.09 -5.55
CA TRP A 92 22.74 -1.25 -5.15
C TRP A 92 23.89 -2.15 -4.72
N SER A 93 25.03 -2.18 -5.47
CA SER A 93 26.12 -3.13 -5.26
C SER A 93 27.24 -2.60 -4.38
N GLY A 94 27.43 -1.28 -4.34
CA GLY A 94 28.63 -0.62 -3.78
C GLY A 94 29.81 -0.54 -4.75
N HIS A 95 29.72 -1.11 -5.96
CA HIS A 95 30.81 -1.23 -6.95
C HIS A 95 30.45 -0.60 -8.28
N LEU A 96 31.44 -0.19 -9.07
CA LEU A 96 31.21 0.24 -10.44
C LEU A 96 31.02 -0.98 -11.37
N PRO A 97 30.08 -0.92 -12.34
CA PRO A 97 29.89 -2.00 -13.31
C PRO A 97 31.20 -2.41 -14.05
N SER A 98 32.05 -1.44 -14.34
CA SER A 98 33.34 -1.66 -15.04
C SER A 98 34.37 -2.43 -14.22
N GLU A 99 34.20 -2.52 -12.91
CA GLU A 99 35.11 -3.21 -11.99
C GLU A 99 34.74 -4.67 -11.74
N VAL A 100 33.46 -5.00 -11.99
CA VAL A 100 32.86 -6.30 -11.62
C VAL A 100 33.58 -7.47 -12.27
N PHE A 101 33.86 -7.40 -13.57
CA PHE A 101 34.54 -8.47 -14.29
C PHE A 101 35.93 -8.75 -13.71
N LYS A 102 36.68 -7.69 -13.35
CA LYS A 102 38.05 -7.83 -12.81
C LYS A 102 38.06 -8.29 -11.35
N SER A 103 37.11 -7.82 -10.56
CA SER A 103 36.99 -8.14 -9.13
C SER A 103 36.32 -9.49 -8.88
N GLY A 104 35.56 -10.00 -9.85
CA GLY A 104 34.71 -11.17 -9.66
C GLY A 104 33.58 -10.95 -8.65
N PHE A 105 33.27 -9.68 -8.33
CA PHE A 105 32.24 -9.35 -7.35
C PHE A 105 30.89 -9.86 -7.80
N GLN A 106 30.18 -10.59 -6.90
CA GLN A 106 28.86 -11.12 -7.15
C GLN A 106 27.92 -10.68 -6.01
N LYS A 107 26.79 -10.09 -6.41
CA LYS A 107 25.66 -9.80 -5.54
C LYS A 107 24.39 -10.32 -6.19
N SER A 108 23.62 -11.05 -5.46
CA SER A 108 22.34 -11.59 -5.94
C SER A 108 21.17 -10.94 -5.22
N TYR A 109 20.04 -10.93 -5.89
CA TYR A 109 18.74 -10.68 -5.29
C TYR A 109 17.85 -11.86 -5.72
N PRO A 110 17.47 -12.77 -4.81
CA PRO A 110 16.77 -13.99 -5.18
C PRO A 110 15.38 -13.68 -5.72
N ARG A 111 14.90 -14.54 -6.62
CA ARG A 111 13.52 -14.51 -7.08
C ARG A 111 12.59 -14.74 -5.89
N LEU A 112 11.54 -13.92 -5.80
CA LEU A 112 10.48 -14.13 -4.82
C LEU A 112 9.64 -15.36 -5.18
N SER A 113 9.16 -16.04 -4.14
CA SER A 113 8.17 -17.10 -4.24
C SER A 113 7.19 -16.93 -3.07
N PHE A 114 5.91 -16.88 -3.39
CA PHE A 114 4.86 -16.74 -2.39
C PHE A 114 4.32 -18.11 -2.00
N TYR A 115 4.24 -18.37 -0.71
CA TYR A 115 3.59 -19.55 -0.15
C TYR A 115 2.85 -19.15 1.13
N ILE A 116 1.82 -19.91 1.46
CA ILE A 116 1.07 -19.71 2.71
C ILE A 116 1.61 -20.71 3.73
N ASP A 117 2.14 -20.21 4.83
CA ASP A 117 2.38 -21.02 6.03
C ASP A 117 1.17 -20.85 6.95
N VAL A 118 0.28 -21.83 6.96
CA VAL A 118 -0.93 -21.81 7.79
C VAL A 118 -0.56 -22.25 9.19
N ARG A 119 -0.28 -21.30 10.07
CA ARG A 119 -0.08 -21.55 11.49
C ARG A 119 -1.34 -21.13 12.24
N GLY A 120 -2.13 -22.09 12.66
CA GLY A 120 -3.26 -21.94 13.56
C GLY A 120 -4.32 -20.93 13.10
N GLY A 121 -5.49 -21.40 12.76
CA GLY A 121 -6.55 -20.55 12.22
C GLY A 121 -7.13 -19.61 13.26
N ASN A 122 -6.54 -18.44 13.41
CA ASN A 122 -7.24 -17.32 14.01
C ASN A 122 -8.26 -16.82 13.01
N SER A 123 -9.54 -16.99 13.31
CA SER A 123 -10.60 -16.44 12.48
C SER A 123 -10.45 -14.92 12.38
N MET A 124 -10.64 -14.37 11.20
CA MET A 124 -10.81 -12.93 11.01
C MET A 124 -12.29 -12.67 10.86
N GLU A 125 -12.85 -11.87 11.73
CA GLU A 125 -14.22 -11.41 11.59
C GLU A 125 -14.28 -10.28 10.55
N PHE A 126 -15.24 -10.36 9.67
CA PHE A 126 -15.54 -9.29 8.74
C PHE A 126 -17.02 -9.35 8.33
N LYS A 127 -17.54 -8.23 7.86
CA LYS A 127 -18.87 -8.15 7.27
C LYS A 127 -18.84 -7.37 5.98
N ILE A 128 -19.73 -7.74 5.07
CA ILE A 128 -19.92 -7.03 3.81
C ILE A 128 -21.20 -6.22 3.94
N GLU A 129 -21.07 -4.91 3.87
CA GLU A 129 -22.17 -3.97 4.02
C GLU A 129 -22.26 -3.06 2.80
N LYS A 130 -23.49 -2.75 2.36
CA LYS A 130 -23.72 -1.65 1.44
C LYS A 130 -23.94 -0.39 2.26
N LYS A 131 -23.20 0.67 1.94
CA LYS A 131 -23.42 1.98 2.51
C LYS A 131 -23.80 2.93 1.39
N ASP A 132 -24.86 3.72 1.64
CA ASP A 132 -25.26 4.81 0.77
C ASP A 132 -24.13 5.86 0.71
N ALA A 133 -24.24 6.80 -0.23
CA ALA A 133 -23.30 7.91 -0.30
C ALA A 133 -23.37 8.74 0.99
N PHE A 134 -22.19 9.15 1.48
CA PHE A 134 -22.07 9.98 2.67
C PHE A 134 -20.88 10.95 2.51
N ASN A 135 -20.73 11.83 3.47
CA ASN A 135 -19.64 12.79 3.47
C ASN A 135 -18.69 12.52 4.64
N LEU A 136 -17.42 12.86 4.45
CA LEU A 136 -16.44 13.01 5.52
C LEU A 136 -16.21 14.50 5.72
N VAL A 137 -16.22 14.94 6.98
CA VAL A 137 -15.92 16.32 7.36
C VAL A 137 -14.83 16.32 8.40
N GLY A 138 -13.78 17.12 8.21
CA GLY A 138 -12.66 17.15 9.14
C GLY A 138 -11.51 18.02 8.71
N VAL A 139 -10.38 17.85 9.37
CA VAL A 139 -9.11 18.46 9.00
C VAL A 139 -8.29 17.48 8.20
N HIS A 140 -7.71 17.90 7.09
CA HIS A 140 -6.88 17.04 6.28
C HIS A 140 -5.54 17.69 5.94
N GLU A 141 -4.57 16.86 5.61
CA GLU A 141 -3.24 17.29 5.15
C GLU A 141 -2.68 16.24 4.18
N ALA A 142 -1.87 16.70 3.23
CA ALA A 142 -1.06 15.80 2.43
C ALA A 142 0.08 15.27 3.29
N VAL A 143 0.15 13.95 3.45
CA VAL A 143 1.15 13.28 4.28
C VAL A 143 1.92 12.25 3.45
N PRO A 144 3.18 11.96 3.79
CA PRO A 144 3.93 10.89 3.13
C PRO A 144 3.22 9.55 3.26
N ILE A 145 3.25 8.77 2.21
CA ILE A 145 2.77 7.38 2.25
C ILE A 145 3.77 6.56 3.08
N GLN A 146 3.27 5.92 4.13
CA GLN A 146 4.05 5.06 5.01
C GLN A 146 3.16 3.94 5.50
N PHE A 147 3.54 2.68 5.23
CA PHE A 147 2.76 1.50 5.62
C PHE A 147 3.22 0.89 6.93
N GLU A 148 4.48 1.08 7.30
CA GLU A 148 5.03 0.54 8.54
C GLU A 148 5.38 1.64 9.55
N GLY A 149 5.17 1.34 10.83
CA GLY A 149 5.50 2.23 11.93
C GLY A 149 4.56 3.42 12.10
N LYS A 150 5.02 4.42 12.84
CA LYS A 150 4.23 5.62 13.16
C LYS A 150 4.47 6.71 12.13
N ASN A 151 3.42 7.12 11.43
CA ASN A 151 3.50 8.29 10.55
C ASN A 151 3.45 9.58 11.38
N GLU A 152 4.60 10.22 11.53
CA GLU A 152 4.73 11.45 12.33
C GLU A 152 3.93 12.64 11.75
N ALA A 153 3.70 12.66 10.44
CA ALA A 153 2.89 13.71 9.82
C ALA A 153 1.43 13.59 10.25
N ILE A 154 0.87 12.38 10.31
CA ILE A 154 -0.47 12.13 10.84
C ILE A 154 -0.56 12.52 12.32
N GLN A 155 0.49 12.24 13.10
CA GLN A 155 0.50 12.64 14.51
C GLN A 155 0.50 14.17 14.67
N ARG A 156 1.29 14.89 13.85
CA ARG A 156 1.29 16.36 13.84
C ARG A 156 -0.07 16.91 13.43
N LEU A 157 -0.70 16.36 12.40
CA LEU A 157 -2.05 16.72 11.99
C LEU A 157 -3.04 16.57 13.16
N ALA A 158 -3.03 15.43 13.86
CA ALA A 158 -3.91 15.20 15.01
C ALA A 158 -3.70 16.21 16.15
N GLN A 159 -2.45 16.63 16.37
CA GLN A 159 -2.10 17.62 17.40
C GLN A 159 -2.45 19.07 16.99
N SER A 160 -2.48 19.36 15.69
CA SER A 160 -2.81 20.70 15.18
C SER A 160 -4.30 21.02 15.24
N ILE A 161 -5.17 20.02 15.42
CA ILE A 161 -6.62 20.23 15.47
C ILE A 161 -7.00 21.07 16.68
N THR A 162 -7.58 22.24 16.43
CA THR A 162 -7.98 23.19 17.47
C THR A 162 -9.21 22.72 18.24
N ALA A 163 -9.44 23.29 19.42
CA ALA A 163 -10.65 23.00 20.20
C ALA A 163 -11.94 23.42 19.45
N GLN A 164 -11.88 24.48 18.67
CA GLN A 164 -12.97 24.93 17.81
C GLN A 164 -13.31 23.88 16.76
N GLN A 165 -12.33 23.45 15.98
CA GLN A 165 -12.51 22.42 14.95
C GLN A 165 -13.04 21.11 15.53
N ARG A 166 -12.53 20.68 16.68
CA ARG A 166 -13.06 19.49 17.37
C ARG A 166 -14.55 19.63 17.69
N HIS A 167 -14.95 20.77 18.21
CA HIS A 167 -16.33 21.05 18.54
C HIS A 167 -17.23 21.03 17.28
N GLU A 168 -16.81 21.69 16.22
CA GLU A 168 -17.53 21.75 14.94
C GLU A 168 -17.66 20.37 14.30
N MET A 169 -16.57 19.58 14.26
CA MET A 169 -16.62 18.21 13.77
C MET A 169 -17.59 17.33 14.56
N HIS A 170 -17.62 17.47 15.89
CA HIS A 170 -18.58 16.73 16.74
C HIS A 170 -20.04 17.11 16.42
N GLN A 171 -20.32 18.38 16.13
CA GLN A 171 -21.68 18.80 15.75
C GLN A 171 -22.10 18.28 14.37
N MET A 172 -21.12 18.05 13.49
CA MET A 172 -21.36 17.52 12.16
C MET A 172 -21.62 16.01 12.15
N GLY A 173 -20.94 15.25 12.99
CA GLY A 173 -20.96 13.78 13.00
C GLY A 173 -22.33 13.20 13.36
N ASP A 174 -23.10 12.78 12.36
CA ASP A 174 -24.44 12.20 12.51
C ASP A 174 -24.57 10.77 11.97
N LEU A 175 -23.45 10.21 11.47
CA LEU A 175 -23.36 8.83 11.01
C LEU A 175 -22.42 8.00 11.89
N TYR A 176 -22.64 6.68 11.90
CA TYR A 176 -21.71 5.74 12.51
C TYR A 176 -20.31 5.93 11.92
N PRO A 177 -19.26 5.95 12.74
CA PRO A 177 -19.18 5.47 14.13
C PRO A 177 -19.55 6.51 15.22
N TYR A 178 -20.08 7.69 14.86
CA TYR A 178 -20.42 8.80 15.77
C TYR A 178 -19.22 9.31 16.60
N GLN A 179 -18.04 9.10 16.10
CA GLN A 179 -16.77 9.48 16.73
C GLN A 179 -15.73 9.81 15.67
N VAL A 180 -14.58 10.29 16.11
CA VAL A 180 -13.44 10.58 15.22
C VAL A 180 -13.01 9.32 14.47
N LEU A 181 -12.85 9.48 13.17
CA LEU A 181 -12.30 8.51 12.26
C LEU A 181 -11.10 9.07 11.49
N ASN A 182 -10.32 8.19 10.92
CA ASN A 182 -9.23 8.48 10.00
C ASN A 182 -9.62 8.00 8.61
N ALA A 183 -9.36 8.81 7.59
CA ALA A 183 -9.60 8.45 6.20
C ALA A 183 -8.40 8.84 5.34
N SER A 184 -7.92 7.92 4.50
CA SER A 184 -6.83 8.17 3.56
C SER A 184 -7.33 8.02 2.12
N TYR A 185 -7.02 8.99 1.26
CA TYR A 185 -7.47 9.05 -0.13
C TYR A 185 -6.48 9.87 -0.97
N ASP A 186 -6.75 10.04 -2.27
CA ASP A 186 -5.91 10.78 -3.23
C ASP A 186 -4.42 10.37 -3.14
N PHE A 187 -4.21 9.08 -3.24
CA PHE A 187 -2.88 8.53 -3.19
C PHE A 187 -2.13 8.81 -4.50
N ASP A 188 -0.90 9.28 -4.41
CA ASP A 188 -0.01 9.41 -5.57
C ASP A 188 0.20 8.06 -6.28
N GLN A 189 0.59 8.14 -7.56
CA GLN A 189 0.87 6.94 -8.36
C GLN A 189 1.99 6.07 -7.78
N GLY A 190 2.92 6.66 -7.03
CA GLY A 190 3.98 5.98 -6.28
C GLY A 190 3.54 5.27 -4.99
N ARG A 191 2.24 5.26 -4.69
CA ARG A 191 1.67 4.65 -3.48
C ARG A 191 2.19 3.23 -3.21
N MET A 192 2.35 2.43 -4.27
CA MET A 192 2.76 1.04 -4.17
C MET A 192 4.24 0.86 -3.85
N GLU A 193 4.99 1.94 -3.91
CA GLU A 193 6.43 2.02 -3.70
C GLU A 193 6.76 2.73 -2.39
N GLU A 194 5.74 2.97 -1.54
CA GLU A 194 5.83 3.84 -0.38
C GLU A 194 6.41 5.22 -0.73
N GLN A 195 6.18 5.66 -1.96
CA GLN A 195 6.66 6.94 -2.46
C GLN A 195 5.48 7.86 -2.78
N GLY A 196 5.69 9.14 -2.53
CA GLY A 196 4.67 10.14 -2.78
C GLY A 196 3.83 10.44 -1.54
N MET A 197 2.71 11.08 -1.81
CA MET A 197 1.82 11.62 -0.81
C MET A 197 0.44 10.98 -0.89
N MET A 198 -0.27 11.03 0.20
CA MET A 198 -1.71 10.77 0.28
C MET A 198 -2.37 11.90 1.07
N THR A 199 -3.62 12.14 0.83
CA THR A 199 -4.41 13.01 1.70
C THR A 199 -4.94 12.19 2.88
N HIS A 200 -4.62 12.62 4.10
CA HIS A 200 -5.13 12.01 5.31
C HIS A 200 -6.07 12.98 6.03
N LEU A 201 -7.28 12.53 6.31
CA LEU A 201 -8.32 13.28 6.99
C LEU A 201 -8.58 12.68 8.37
N ILE A 202 -8.67 13.54 9.38
CA ILE A 202 -9.15 13.23 10.72
C ILE A 202 -10.46 13.99 10.92
N GLY A 203 -11.56 13.25 11.12
CA GLY A 203 -12.88 13.88 11.15
C GLY A 203 -14.01 12.93 11.47
N PHE A 204 -15.19 13.19 10.92
CA PHE A 204 -16.42 12.46 11.15
C PHE A 204 -17.13 12.12 9.84
N ALA A 205 -17.91 11.04 9.86
CA ALA A 205 -18.87 10.73 8.82
C ALA A 205 -20.18 11.50 9.06
N THR A 206 -20.77 12.04 7.98
CA THR A 206 -21.96 12.90 8.09
C THR A 206 -22.85 12.85 6.84
N THR A 207 -24.15 13.12 7.03
CA THR A 207 -25.08 13.42 5.93
C THR A 207 -25.21 14.91 5.67
N LYS A 208 -24.67 15.76 6.55
CA LYS A 208 -24.83 17.22 6.50
C LYS A 208 -23.88 17.85 5.49
N GLU A 209 -24.30 18.98 4.95
CA GLU A 209 -23.40 19.86 4.19
C GLU A 209 -22.47 20.63 5.15
N ASN A 210 -21.20 20.78 4.76
CA ASN A 210 -20.25 21.53 5.55
C ASN A 210 -20.41 23.02 5.35
N ASN A 211 -20.69 23.74 6.44
CA ASN A 211 -20.78 25.19 6.48
C ASN A 211 -19.61 25.86 7.23
N HIS A 212 -18.62 25.08 7.66
CA HIS A 212 -17.43 25.56 8.37
C HIS A 212 -16.27 25.73 7.39
N ALA A 213 -15.75 26.95 7.30
CA ALA A 213 -14.74 27.31 6.30
C ALA A 213 -13.35 26.66 6.55
N ASP A 214 -13.07 26.27 7.79
CA ASP A 214 -11.81 25.66 8.24
C ASP A 214 -11.88 24.12 8.35
N LEU A 215 -12.98 23.52 7.96
CA LEU A 215 -13.13 22.07 7.81
C LEU A 215 -13.26 21.69 6.34
N GLN A 216 -12.63 20.61 5.99
CA GLN A 216 -12.72 20.03 4.66
C GLN A 216 -13.92 19.09 4.54
N HIS A 217 -14.44 18.97 3.33
CA HIS A 217 -15.57 18.13 2.99
C HIS A 217 -15.20 17.20 1.84
N VAL A 218 -15.37 15.89 2.05
CA VAL A 218 -15.05 14.87 1.05
C VAL A 218 -16.30 14.01 0.83
N SER A 219 -16.82 14.00 -0.38
CA SER A 219 -17.97 13.17 -0.74
C SER A 219 -17.51 11.75 -1.05
N VAL A 220 -18.15 10.78 -0.43
CA VAL A 220 -17.91 9.34 -0.63
C VAL A 220 -19.13 8.75 -1.33
N ALA A 221 -18.94 8.18 -2.51
CA ALA A 221 -20.02 7.55 -3.26
C ALA A 221 -20.55 6.30 -2.54
N ALA A 222 -21.73 5.85 -2.94
CA ALA A 222 -22.29 4.59 -2.45
C ALA A 222 -21.41 3.41 -2.90
N HIS A 223 -20.97 2.59 -1.95
CA HIS A 223 -20.11 1.42 -2.18
C HIS A 223 -20.56 0.22 -1.37
N THR A 224 -20.09 -0.94 -1.79
CA THR A 224 -20.02 -2.12 -0.93
C THR A 224 -18.73 -2.05 -0.12
N TRP A 225 -18.83 -2.23 1.17
CA TRP A 225 -17.72 -2.13 2.12
C TRP A 225 -17.46 -3.46 2.79
N ALA A 226 -16.20 -3.85 2.84
CA ALA A 226 -15.72 -4.87 3.75
C ALA A 226 -15.30 -4.17 5.05
N VAL A 227 -15.95 -4.53 6.15
CA VAL A 227 -15.75 -3.96 7.48
C VAL A 227 -15.10 -5.01 8.36
N PHE A 228 -13.96 -4.69 8.95
CA PHE A 228 -13.14 -5.57 9.79
C PHE A 228 -13.09 -5.04 11.21
N PRO A 229 -13.97 -5.54 12.10
CA PRO A 229 -13.87 -5.24 13.52
C PRO A 229 -12.67 -5.95 14.13
N ASN A 230 -12.04 -5.32 15.09
CA ASN A 230 -10.98 -5.93 15.88
C ASN A 230 -10.94 -5.35 17.29
N GLU A 231 -10.39 -6.10 18.25
CA GLU A 231 -10.23 -5.69 19.64
C GLU A 231 -8.87 -6.17 20.15
N GLY A 232 -8.11 -5.27 20.76
CA GLY A 232 -6.79 -5.59 21.27
C GLY A 232 -5.97 -4.37 21.71
N ILE A 233 -4.67 -4.59 21.91
CA ILE A 233 -3.74 -3.52 22.30
C ILE A 233 -3.51 -2.60 21.11
N PHE A 234 -3.87 -1.32 21.25
CA PHE A 234 -3.64 -0.30 20.23
C PHE A 234 -2.20 0.27 20.35
N PRO A 235 -1.49 0.51 19.24
CA PRO A 235 -1.93 0.42 17.83
C PRO A 235 -1.74 -0.96 17.19
N ASP A 236 -1.12 -1.92 17.87
CA ASP A 236 -0.64 -3.18 17.30
C ASP A 236 -1.77 -3.97 16.63
N VAL A 237 -2.92 -4.13 17.33
CA VAL A 237 -4.06 -4.86 16.77
C VAL A 237 -4.59 -4.26 15.46
N LEU A 238 -4.56 -2.94 15.33
CA LEU A 238 -5.00 -2.27 14.11
C LEU A 238 -4.02 -2.53 12.96
N GLN A 239 -2.72 -2.48 13.24
CA GLN A 239 -1.66 -2.76 12.25
C GLN A 239 -1.70 -4.23 11.81
N ASP A 240 -1.83 -5.17 12.75
CA ASP A 240 -1.97 -6.59 12.46
C ASP A 240 -3.21 -6.87 11.61
N THR A 241 -4.33 -6.19 11.90
CA THR A 241 -5.57 -6.35 11.12
C THR A 241 -5.36 -5.86 9.69
N TRP A 242 -4.72 -4.70 9.48
CA TRP A 242 -4.35 -4.22 8.16
C TRP A 242 -3.48 -5.24 7.41
N ALA A 243 -2.43 -5.76 8.04
CA ALA A 243 -1.56 -6.76 7.47
C ALA A 243 -2.32 -8.02 7.03
N ARG A 244 -3.19 -8.55 7.90
CA ARG A 244 -3.99 -9.74 7.64
C ARG A 244 -5.06 -9.54 6.56
N ILE A 245 -5.65 -8.37 6.46
CA ILE A 245 -6.59 -8.05 5.37
C ILE A 245 -5.91 -8.27 4.01
N TYR A 246 -4.69 -7.77 3.84
CA TYR A 246 -3.98 -7.84 2.57
C TYR A 246 -3.29 -9.19 2.33
N SER A 247 -2.77 -9.83 3.37
CA SER A 247 -2.05 -11.10 3.24
C SER A 247 -2.96 -12.33 3.26
N GLU A 248 -4.07 -12.28 4.00
CA GLU A 248 -4.94 -13.45 4.21
C GLU A 248 -6.30 -13.29 3.54
N TRP A 249 -7.04 -12.20 3.88
CA TRP A 249 -8.43 -12.07 3.45
C TRP A 249 -8.57 -11.69 1.98
N LEU A 250 -7.92 -10.62 1.54
CA LEU A 250 -8.07 -10.12 0.17
C LEU A 250 -7.61 -11.15 -0.88
N PRO A 251 -6.48 -11.86 -0.69
CA PRO A 251 -6.06 -12.94 -1.57
C PRO A 251 -7.03 -14.12 -1.67
N SER A 252 -7.70 -14.45 -0.58
CA SER A 252 -8.62 -15.60 -0.51
C SER A 252 -10.08 -15.24 -0.78
N SER A 253 -10.41 -13.93 -0.78
CA SER A 253 -11.77 -13.45 -0.98
C SER A 253 -12.18 -13.41 -2.46
N GLY A 254 -13.47 -13.39 -2.73
CA GLY A 254 -14.03 -13.12 -4.05
C GLY A 254 -14.14 -11.61 -4.35
N TYR A 255 -13.39 -10.75 -3.65
CA TYR A 255 -13.46 -9.30 -3.76
C TYR A 255 -12.15 -8.68 -4.19
N GLU A 256 -12.23 -7.52 -4.83
CA GLU A 256 -11.10 -6.63 -5.09
C GLU A 256 -11.41 -5.24 -4.54
N LEU A 257 -10.38 -4.43 -4.31
CA LEU A 257 -10.55 -3.07 -3.82
C LEU A 257 -11.24 -2.20 -4.86
N ALA A 258 -12.21 -1.38 -4.40
CA ALA A 258 -12.77 -0.28 -5.15
C ALA A 258 -12.04 1.03 -4.81
N GLU A 259 -12.13 1.99 -5.73
CA GLU A 259 -11.53 3.32 -5.52
C GLU A 259 -12.42 4.16 -4.60
N ALA A 260 -12.01 4.28 -3.35
CA ALA A 260 -12.66 5.06 -2.31
C ALA A 260 -11.70 5.31 -1.16
N PRO A 261 -12.00 6.25 -0.23
CA PRO A 261 -11.21 6.44 0.98
C PRO A 261 -11.10 5.16 1.80
N GLU A 262 -9.93 4.89 2.34
CA GLU A 262 -9.70 3.84 3.33
C GLU A 262 -9.97 4.43 4.71
N ILE A 263 -10.92 3.85 5.43
CA ILE A 263 -11.41 4.42 6.67
C ILE A 263 -11.05 3.49 7.83
N SER A 264 -10.65 4.08 8.94
CA SER A 264 -10.48 3.36 10.22
C SER A 264 -10.87 4.24 11.40
N PHE A 265 -11.26 3.61 12.49
CA PHE A 265 -11.45 4.30 13.76
C PHE A 265 -11.14 3.38 14.93
N THR A 266 -10.85 3.99 16.08
CA THR A 266 -10.63 3.28 17.36
C THR A 266 -11.47 3.96 18.44
N ARG A 267 -12.20 3.17 19.24
CA ARG A 267 -12.92 3.66 20.43
C ARG A 267 -11.96 3.71 21.59
N TYR A 268 -11.67 4.91 22.05
CA TYR A 268 -10.84 5.12 23.21
C TYR A 268 -11.71 5.08 24.47
N GLU A 269 -11.43 4.13 25.35
CA GLU A 269 -12.05 4.02 26.67
C GLU A 269 -10.94 4.18 27.73
N GLU A 270 -11.14 5.12 28.66
CA GLU A 270 -10.16 5.40 29.70
C GLU A 270 -9.97 4.18 30.62
N GLY A 271 -8.72 3.71 30.75
CA GLY A 271 -8.37 2.55 31.54
C GLY A 271 -8.60 1.19 30.88
N ALA A 272 -9.11 1.12 29.65
CA ALA A 272 -9.25 -0.12 28.93
C ALA A 272 -7.87 -0.65 28.46
N ALA A 273 -7.60 -1.92 28.75
CA ALA A 273 -6.38 -2.59 28.28
C ALA A 273 -6.45 -2.97 26.80
N GLN A 274 -7.64 -3.12 26.26
CA GLN A 274 -7.93 -3.45 24.88
C GLN A 274 -8.90 -2.42 24.32
N LEU A 275 -8.69 -2.03 23.06
CA LEU A 275 -9.52 -1.05 22.37
C LEU A 275 -10.18 -1.69 21.17
N TYR A 276 -11.44 -1.33 20.95
CA TYR A 276 -12.19 -1.73 19.76
C TYR A 276 -11.85 -0.80 18.59
N SER A 277 -11.59 -1.39 17.42
CA SER A 277 -11.35 -0.65 16.18
C SER A 277 -12.10 -1.29 15.02
N GLU A 278 -12.32 -0.53 13.97
CA GLU A 278 -12.77 -1.05 12.67
C GLU A 278 -11.92 -0.49 11.54
N ILE A 279 -11.75 -1.30 10.50
CA ILE A 279 -11.20 -0.90 9.21
C ILE A 279 -12.28 -1.11 8.15
N TRP A 280 -12.52 -0.11 7.31
CA TRP A 280 -13.48 -0.16 6.22
C TRP A 280 -12.76 0.00 4.89
N LEU A 281 -12.92 -0.97 4.02
CA LEU A 281 -12.42 -0.95 2.66
C LEU A 281 -13.56 -1.08 1.67
N ALA A 282 -13.65 -0.15 0.74
CA ALA A 282 -14.58 -0.29 -0.37
C ALA A 282 -14.13 -1.44 -1.28
N VAL A 283 -15.07 -2.31 -1.63
CA VAL A 283 -14.81 -3.52 -2.40
C VAL A 283 -15.84 -3.73 -3.49
N ARG A 284 -15.44 -4.46 -4.53
CA ARG A 284 -16.36 -4.99 -5.56
C ARG A 284 -16.09 -6.47 -5.77
N LYS A 285 -17.09 -7.21 -6.22
CA LYS A 285 -16.91 -8.61 -6.61
C LYS A 285 -16.01 -8.70 -7.84
N LYS A 286 -15.13 -9.69 -7.84
CA LYS A 286 -14.35 -10.08 -9.03
C LYS A 286 -15.23 -10.59 -10.14
#